data_ac3e603a88f9950047324d6de46f7c8e
#
_entry.id   ac3e603a88f9950047324d6de46f7c8e
#
_cell.length_a   1.000
_cell.length_b   1.000
_cell.length_c   1.000
_cell.angle_alpha   90.00
_cell.angle_beta   90.00
_cell.angle_gamma   90.00
#
_symmetry.space_group_name_H-M   'P 1'
#
loop_
_entity.id
_entity.type
_entity.pdbx_description
1 polymer ?
#
loop_
_entity_poly.entity_id
_entity_poly.type
_entity_poly.pdbx_seq_one_letter_code
_entity_poly.pdbx_strand_id
1 'polypeptide(L)'
;MPDRSGIARSLNLGLEFAREHGAAWLLTVDQDTTMTDHYISDAVKFLNSDLGRHLRIGALGAARIKVDGHEIDLIGEPSRALEDVPELVQSGTLWNVQAMTSIAGLSESLGMDAIDAEACLRLRENGYQVTALHALEIVHEIGDTRVRRILGRDVHVTHHSRERLNAMVTNRLRLFPRELRQSPPHALRT
;
A
#
# COMPACT_ATOMS: atom_id res chain seq x y z
N MET A 1 -11.03 -26.38 11.25
CA MET A 1 -10.71 -25.58 10.05
C MET A 1 -9.62 -24.60 10.43
N PRO A 2 -8.53 -24.44 9.67
CA PRO A 2 -7.59 -23.39 10.00
C PRO A 2 -8.33 -22.05 9.96
N ASP A 3 -8.17 -21.30 11.04
CA ASP A 3 -8.73 -19.96 11.20
C ASP A 3 -8.21 -19.12 10.03
N ARG A 4 -9.09 -18.76 9.10
CA ARG A 4 -8.79 -17.79 8.04
C ARG A 4 -8.82 -16.40 8.65
N SER A 5 -7.95 -16.19 9.65
CA SER A 5 -7.64 -14.84 10.10
C SER A 5 -7.06 -14.11 8.90
N GLY A 6 -7.84 -13.19 8.32
CA GLY A 6 -7.45 -12.48 7.11
C GLY A 6 -6.14 -11.71 7.33
N ILE A 7 -5.45 -11.35 6.25
CA ILE A 7 -4.21 -10.55 6.26
C ILE A 7 -4.34 -9.36 7.21
N ALA A 8 -5.46 -8.65 7.16
CA ALA A 8 -5.71 -7.50 8.03
C ALA A 8 -5.56 -7.82 9.53
N ARG A 9 -6.06 -8.97 9.98
CA ARG A 9 -5.92 -9.38 11.39
C ARG A 9 -4.46 -9.64 11.76
N SER A 10 -3.72 -10.34 10.90
CA SER A 10 -2.29 -10.61 11.14
C SER A 10 -1.50 -9.31 11.22
N LEU A 11 -1.78 -8.35 10.33
CA LEU A 11 -1.15 -7.03 10.32
C LEU A 11 -1.55 -6.21 11.55
N ASN A 12 -2.80 -6.30 12.01
CA ASN A 12 -3.26 -5.64 13.23
C ASN A 12 -2.58 -6.20 14.49
N LEU A 13 -2.32 -7.51 14.56
CA LEU A 13 -1.51 -8.10 15.63
C LEU A 13 -0.08 -7.58 15.60
N GLY A 14 0.52 -7.45 14.40
CA GLY A 14 1.82 -6.81 14.24
C GLY A 14 1.84 -5.34 14.67
N LEU A 15 0.77 -4.60 14.37
CA LEU A 15 0.60 -3.20 14.80
C LEU A 15 0.49 -3.09 16.33
N GLU A 16 -0.28 -3.96 16.96
CA GLU A 16 -0.41 -4.01 18.41
C GLU A 16 0.94 -4.32 19.08
N PHE A 17 1.64 -5.33 18.58
CA PHE A 17 2.98 -5.66 19.04
C PHE A 17 3.95 -4.48 18.90
N ALA A 18 3.97 -3.81 17.74
CA ALA A 18 4.79 -2.63 17.52
C ALA A 18 4.47 -1.51 18.52
N ARG A 19 3.18 -1.25 18.75
CA ARG A 19 2.71 -0.27 19.74
C ARG A 19 3.16 -0.59 21.17
N GLU A 20 3.03 -1.84 21.60
CA GLU A 20 3.43 -2.30 22.95
C GLU A 20 4.93 -2.18 23.17
N HIS A 21 5.74 -2.32 22.12
CA HIS A 21 7.20 -2.19 22.19
C HIS A 21 7.70 -0.77 21.89
N GLY A 22 6.79 0.22 21.77
CA GLY A 22 7.15 1.61 21.57
C GLY A 22 7.75 1.92 20.18
N ALA A 23 7.50 1.05 19.18
CA ALA A 23 7.93 1.32 17.81
C ALA A 23 7.12 2.48 17.20
N ALA A 24 7.80 3.41 16.53
CA ALA A 24 7.14 4.51 15.84
C ALA A 24 6.57 4.07 14.48
N TRP A 25 7.19 3.08 13.85
CA TRP A 25 6.87 2.61 12.51
C TRP A 25 6.81 1.09 12.45
N LEU A 26 5.88 0.57 11.65
CA LEU A 26 5.75 -0.84 11.30
C LEU A 26 5.95 -0.99 9.80
N LEU A 27 6.99 -1.73 9.39
CA LEU A 27 7.16 -2.13 7.99
C LEU A 27 6.43 -3.44 7.74
N THR A 28 5.61 -3.46 6.70
CA THR A 28 4.93 -4.68 6.22
C THR A 28 5.53 -5.13 4.88
N VAL A 29 5.76 -6.43 4.75
CA VAL A 29 6.40 -7.02 3.56
C VAL A 29 5.75 -8.36 3.25
N ASP A 30 5.37 -8.58 1.99
CA ASP A 30 4.91 -9.87 1.51
C ASP A 30 6.11 -10.79 1.22
N GLN A 31 5.88 -12.09 1.26
CA GLN A 31 6.93 -13.09 1.07
C GLN A 31 7.57 -13.06 -0.34
N ASP A 32 6.90 -12.51 -1.32
CA ASP A 32 7.26 -12.40 -2.73
C ASP A 32 7.73 -10.98 -3.10
N THR A 33 8.06 -10.16 -2.10
CA THR A 33 8.57 -8.79 -2.28
C THR A 33 10.04 -8.70 -1.90
N THR A 34 10.82 -8.15 -2.80
CA THR A 34 12.22 -7.80 -2.56
C THR A 34 12.37 -6.28 -2.50
N MET A 35 13.09 -5.80 -1.51
CA MET A 35 13.44 -4.39 -1.35
C MET A 35 14.88 -4.15 -1.75
N THR A 36 15.20 -2.92 -2.18
CA THR A 36 16.60 -2.52 -2.40
C THR A 36 17.39 -2.55 -1.08
N ASP A 37 18.72 -2.78 -1.15
CA ASP A 37 19.60 -2.88 0.02
C ASP A 37 19.53 -1.65 0.94
N HIS A 38 19.20 -0.49 0.38
CA HIS A 38 19.13 0.79 1.11
C HIS A 38 17.72 1.19 1.53
N TYR A 39 16.71 0.36 1.25
CA TYR A 39 15.30 0.71 1.47
C TYR A 39 15.04 1.26 2.87
N ILE A 40 15.41 0.51 3.91
CA ILE A 40 15.17 0.89 5.30
C ILE A 40 16.01 2.12 5.68
N SER A 41 17.29 2.15 5.29
CA SER A 41 18.17 3.28 5.61
C SER A 41 17.70 4.59 4.98
N ASP A 42 17.22 4.56 3.74
CA ASP A 42 16.70 5.74 3.04
C ASP A 42 15.37 6.20 3.63
N ALA A 43 14.48 5.27 3.98
CA ALA A 43 13.24 5.59 4.68
C ALA A 43 13.52 6.26 6.03
N VAL A 44 14.41 5.69 6.85
CA VAL A 44 14.79 6.24 8.16
C VAL A 44 15.47 7.61 8.01
N LYS A 45 16.37 7.76 7.04
CA LYS A 45 17.02 9.04 6.73
C LYS A 45 16.00 10.12 6.39
N PHE A 46 15.03 9.79 5.53
CA PHE A 46 13.97 10.72 5.16
C PHE A 46 13.09 11.09 6.37
N LEU A 47 12.61 10.12 7.13
CA LEU A 47 11.75 10.35 8.31
C LEU A 47 12.45 11.19 9.39
N ASN A 48 13.78 11.11 9.49
CA ASN A 48 14.58 11.92 10.40
C ASN A 48 15.03 13.27 9.82
N SER A 49 14.78 13.53 8.55
CA SER A 49 15.04 14.84 7.93
C SER A 49 14.11 15.93 8.47
N ASP A 50 14.47 17.19 8.27
CA ASP A 50 13.61 18.31 8.68
C ASP A 50 12.25 18.22 7.96
N LEU A 51 12.26 17.91 6.67
CA LEU A 51 11.02 17.74 5.89
C LEU A 51 10.17 16.60 6.44
N GLY A 52 10.76 15.41 6.63
CA GLY A 52 10.04 14.24 7.12
C GLY A 52 9.41 14.44 8.50
N ARG A 53 10.08 15.19 9.38
CA ARG A 53 9.56 15.54 10.72
C ARG A 53 8.44 16.56 10.70
N HIS A 54 8.41 17.46 9.70
CA HIS A 54 7.34 18.46 9.57
C HIS A 54 6.07 17.91 8.90
N LEU A 55 6.20 16.85 8.11
CA LEU A 55 5.07 16.22 7.45
C LEU A 55 4.33 15.28 8.40
N ARG A 56 3.01 15.32 8.34
CA ARG A 56 2.15 14.42 9.12
C ARG A 56 1.96 13.09 8.39
N ILE A 57 3.02 12.31 8.26
CA ILE A 57 3.03 11.08 7.47
C ILE A 57 2.37 9.94 8.26
N GLY A 58 1.33 9.35 7.67
CA GLY A 58 0.65 8.15 8.19
C GLY A 58 1.15 6.85 7.56
N ALA A 59 1.55 6.93 6.28
CA ALA A 59 2.15 5.82 5.54
C ALA A 59 3.25 6.34 4.61
N LEU A 60 4.38 5.63 4.56
CA LEU A 60 5.51 5.91 3.68
C LEU A 60 5.84 4.65 2.89
N GLY A 61 5.90 4.72 1.58
CA GLY A 61 6.17 3.55 0.74
C GLY A 61 7.00 3.86 -0.49
N ALA A 62 7.22 2.81 -1.27
CA ALA A 62 7.96 2.88 -2.52
C ALA A 62 7.23 3.71 -3.56
N ALA A 63 7.96 4.60 -4.24
CA ALA A 63 7.46 5.26 -5.42
C ALA A 63 7.56 4.37 -6.66
N ARG A 64 8.55 3.49 -6.70
CA ARG A 64 8.77 2.58 -7.83
C ARG A 64 8.50 1.14 -7.43
N ILE A 65 7.63 0.50 -8.21
CA ILE A 65 7.22 -0.88 -8.01
C ILE A 65 7.49 -1.63 -9.30
N LYS A 66 8.40 -2.61 -9.26
CA LYS A 66 8.65 -3.51 -10.39
C LYS A 66 7.82 -4.78 -10.21
N VAL A 67 6.97 -5.07 -11.18
CA VAL A 67 6.11 -6.25 -11.19
C VAL A 67 6.35 -7.00 -12.49
N ASP A 68 6.83 -8.23 -12.41
CA ASP A 68 7.07 -9.10 -13.59
C ASP A 68 7.84 -8.39 -14.73
N GLY A 69 8.84 -7.58 -14.39
CA GLY A 69 9.62 -6.81 -15.36
C GLY A 69 8.98 -5.52 -15.86
N HIS A 70 7.78 -5.19 -15.40
CA HIS A 70 7.13 -3.89 -15.64
C HIS A 70 7.38 -2.96 -14.46
N GLU A 71 7.64 -1.69 -14.75
CA GLU A 71 7.84 -0.65 -13.74
C GLU A 71 6.60 0.23 -13.64
N ILE A 72 6.12 0.41 -12.41
CA ILE A 72 5.06 1.35 -12.06
C ILE A 72 5.73 2.44 -11.22
N ASP A 73 5.69 3.67 -11.70
CA ASP A 73 6.16 4.84 -10.94
C ASP A 73 4.93 5.61 -10.45
N LEU A 74 4.83 5.75 -9.12
CA LEU A 74 3.76 6.51 -8.47
C LEU A 74 4.02 8.01 -8.48
N ILE A 75 5.26 8.43 -8.74
CA ILE A 75 5.68 9.83 -8.85
C ILE A 75 5.78 10.19 -10.32
N GLY A 76 4.82 10.98 -10.80
CA GLY A 76 4.74 11.35 -12.22
C GLY A 76 5.86 12.26 -12.72
N GLU A 77 6.64 12.91 -11.84
CA GLU A 77 7.78 13.76 -12.19
C GLU A 77 9.08 13.22 -11.57
N PRO A 78 10.05 12.78 -12.37
CA PRO A 78 11.33 12.25 -11.87
C PRO A 78 12.16 13.24 -11.01
N SER A 79 11.88 14.54 -11.12
CA SER A 79 12.52 15.59 -10.32
C SER A 79 12.01 15.68 -8.88
N ARG A 80 10.86 15.08 -8.59
CA ARG A 80 10.28 15.07 -7.26
C ARG A 80 10.86 13.96 -6.41
N ALA A 81 11.36 14.29 -5.25
CA ALA A 81 11.86 13.32 -4.28
C ALA A 81 10.73 12.54 -3.59
N LEU A 82 9.54 13.13 -3.46
CA LEU A 82 8.37 12.54 -2.80
C LEU A 82 7.07 13.10 -3.39
N GLU A 83 6.00 12.34 -3.22
CA GLU A 83 4.64 12.77 -3.58
C GLU A 83 3.62 12.23 -2.57
N ASP A 84 2.58 13.03 -2.29
CA ASP A 84 1.40 12.57 -1.55
C ASP A 84 0.50 11.82 -2.53
N VAL A 85 0.38 10.51 -2.33
CA VAL A 85 -0.34 9.60 -3.24
C VAL A 85 -1.66 9.14 -2.61
N PRO A 86 -2.67 8.79 -3.42
CA PRO A 86 -3.95 8.33 -2.88
C PRO A 86 -3.84 7.00 -2.14
N GLU A 87 -2.99 6.09 -2.63
CA GLU A 87 -2.77 4.78 -2.01
C GLU A 87 -1.33 4.30 -2.20
N LEU A 88 -0.91 3.40 -1.32
CA LEU A 88 0.32 2.62 -1.39
C LEU A 88 -0.05 1.14 -1.30
N VAL A 89 0.73 0.29 -1.97
CA VAL A 89 0.62 -1.17 -1.76
C VAL A 89 1.09 -1.53 -0.35
N GLN A 90 0.44 -2.48 0.28
CA GLN A 90 0.75 -2.90 1.66
C GLN A 90 2.20 -3.37 1.80
N SER A 91 2.71 -4.09 0.80
CA SER A 91 4.07 -4.60 0.82
C SER A 91 5.10 -3.50 0.55
N GLY A 92 6.10 -3.37 1.41
CA GLY A 92 7.07 -2.30 1.39
C GLY A 92 6.60 -1.00 2.06
N THR A 93 5.40 -0.96 2.65
CA THR A 93 4.91 0.25 3.32
C THR A 93 5.28 0.28 4.79
N LEU A 94 5.84 1.43 5.21
CA LEU A 94 6.03 1.79 6.61
C LEU A 94 4.79 2.53 7.10
N TRP A 95 4.10 1.93 8.05
CA TRP A 95 2.91 2.49 8.70
C TRP A 95 3.30 3.20 9.98
N ASN A 96 2.88 4.44 10.14
CA ASN A 96 3.04 5.16 11.41
C ASN A 96 2.13 4.52 12.47
N VAL A 97 2.73 3.97 13.53
CA VAL A 97 1.99 3.19 14.54
C VAL A 97 0.93 4.04 15.25
N GLN A 98 1.24 5.30 15.57
CA GLN A 98 0.28 6.21 16.19
C GLN A 98 -0.86 6.56 15.24
N ALA A 99 -0.56 6.86 13.98
CA ALA A 99 -1.56 7.16 12.96
C ALA A 99 -2.48 5.97 12.74
N MET A 100 -1.91 4.77 12.57
CA MET A 100 -2.70 3.55 12.38
C MET A 100 -3.56 3.23 13.60
N THR A 101 -3.05 3.44 14.81
CA THR A 101 -3.83 3.28 16.04
C THR A 101 -5.00 4.26 16.09
N SER A 102 -4.80 5.52 15.65
CA SER A 102 -5.87 6.54 15.64
C SER A 102 -7.03 6.22 14.70
N ILE A 103 -6.77 5.41 13.67
CA ILE A 103 -7.79 4.93 12.73
C ILE A 103 -8.27 3.49 13.01
N ALA A 104 -7.93 2.93 14.19
CA ALA A 104 -8.26 1.56 14.60
C ALA A 104 -7.67 0.46 13.71
N GLY A 105 -6.47 0.67 13.16
CA GLY A 105 -5.75 -0.33 12.38
C GLY A 105 -6.33 -0.60 10.99
N LEU A 106 -6.06 -1.77 10.45
CA LEU A 106 -6.53 -2.24 9.14
C LEU A 106 -7.93 -2.86 9.24
N SER A 107 -8.76 -2.66 8.22
CA SER A 107 -10.14 -3.16 8.22
C SER A 107 -10.21 -4.66 7.97
N GLU A 108 -10.54 -5.44 9.00
CA GLU A 108 -10.71 -6.90 8.90
C GLU A 108 -11.96 -7.30 8.09
N SER A 109 -12.91 -6.38 7.91
CA SER A 109 -14.15 -6.64 7.17
C SER A 109 -13.97 -6.75 5.66
N LEU A 110 -12.83 -6.30 5.12
CA LEU A 110 -12.53 -6.35 3.68
C LEU A 110 -11.94 -7.69 3.23
N GLY A 111 -11.51 -8.54 4.17
CA GLY A 111 -10.94 -9.84 3.86
C GLY A 111 -9.52 -9.75 3.33
N MET A 112 -9.32 -9.84 2.02
CA MET A 112 -7.98 -9.92 1.41
C MET A 112 -7.62 -8.74 0.51
N ASP A 113 -8.58 -8.03 -0.06
CA ASP A 113 -8.33 -7.04 -1.10
C ASP A 113 -8.76 -5.63 -0.67
N ALA A 114 -8.03 -4.60 -1.14
CA ALA A 114 -8.25 -3.19 -0.86
C ALA A 114 -8.11 -2.78 0.62
N ILE A 115 -7.40 -3.58 1.42
CA ILE A 115 -7.15 -3.31 2.84
C ILE A 115 -6.21 -2.10 2.98
N ASP A 116 -5.17 -2.06 2.16
CA ASP A 116 -4.19 -1.00 2.05
C ASP A 116 -4.80 0.30 1.52
N ALA A 117 -5.56 0.22 0.43
CA ALA A 117 -6.29 1.36 -0.13
C ALA A 117 -7.25 1.97 0.91
N GLU A 118 -8.00 1.14 1.62
CA GLU A 118 -8.92 1.58 2.67
C GLU A 118 -8.19 2.23 3.84
N ALA A 119 -7.06 1.67 4.27
CA ALA A 119 -6.25 2.25 5.33
C ALA A 119 -5.66 3.60 4.91
N CYS A 120 -5.12 3.71 3.69
CA CYS A 120 -4.63 4.97 3.12
C CYS A 120 -5.74 6.03 3.08
N LEU A 121 -6.93 5.64 2.64
CA LEU A 121 -8.10 6.51 2.59
C LEU A 121 -8.48 7.05 3.99
N ARG A 122 -8.53 6.18 5.03
CA ARG A 122 -8.80 6.61 6.42
C ARG A 122 -7.70 7.48 7.00
N LEU A 123 -6.44 7.18 6.71
CA LEU A 123 -5.32 8.04 7.11
C LEU A 123 -5.50 9.46 6.55
N ARG A 124 -5.82 9.58 5.27
CA ARG A 124 -6.05 10.88 4.61
C ARG A 124 -7.27 11.60 5.17
N GLU A 125 -8.37 10.89 5.46
CA GLU A 125 -9.56 11.44 6.13
C GLU A 125 -9.26 12.01 7.53
N ASN A 126 -8.21 11.48 8.18
CA ASN A 126 -7.74 11.93 9.48
C ASN A 126 -6.57 12.95 9.39
N GLY A 127 -6.31 13.48 8.19
CA GLY A 127 -5.32 14.54 7.95
C GLY A 127 -3.87 14.05 7.97
N TYR A 128 -3.63 12.76 7.77
CA TYR A 128 -2.30 12.22 7.52
C TYR A 128 -2.02 12.19 6.02
N GLN A 129 -0.74 12.28 5.67
CA GLN A 129 -0.26 12.08 4.31
C GLN A 129 0.07 10.60 4.07
N VAL A 130 -0.20 10.16 2.84
CA VAL A 130 0.23 8.86 2.30
C VAL A 130 1.31 9.18 1.28
N THR A 131 2.56 8.90 1.61
CA THR A 131 3.72 9.46 0.91
C THR A 131 4.47 8.37 0.15
N ALA A 132 4.64 8.53 -1.15
CA ALA A 132 5.57 7.78 -1.96
C ALA A 132 6.93 8.50 -1.97
N LEU A 133 8.02 7.78 -1.70
CA LEU A 133 9.39 8.31 -1.70
C LEU A 133 10.18 7.72 -2.87
N HIS A 134 10.75 8.58 -3.72
CA HIS A 134 11.45 8.16 -4.95
C HIS A 134 12.68 7.28 -4.69
N ALA A 135 13.33 7.46 -3.54
CA ALA A 135 14.45 6.61 -3.12
C ALA A 135 14.04 5.18 -2.76
N LEU A 136 12.75 4.92 -2.54
CA LEU A 136 12.25 3.59 -2.20
C LEU A 136 11.75 2.87 -3.45
N GLU A 137 12.25 1.66 -3.62
CA GLU A 137 11.88 0.77 -4.73
C GLU A 137 11.67 -0.64 -4.21
N ILE A 138 10.62 -1.30 -4.68
CA ILE A 138 10.35 -2.71 -4.43
C ILE A 138 10.23 -3.47 -5.74
N VAL A 139 10.60 -4.74 -5.70
CA VAL A 139 10.34 -5.72 -6.74
C VAL A 139 9.34 -6.72 -6.18
N HIS A 140 8.21 -6.83 -6.84
CA HIS A 140 7.15 -7.76 -6.45
C HIS A 140 7.03 -8.83 -7.54
N GLU A 141 7.31 -10.08 -7.18
CA GLU A 141 7.17 -11.21 -8.07
C GLU A 141 5.74 -11.76 -7.94
N ILE A 142 4.86 -11.37 -8.86
CA ILE A 142 3.52 -11.96 -8.89
C ILE A 142 3.64 -13.36 -9.49
N GLY A 143 3.47 -14.38 -8.65
CA GLY A 143 3.47 -15.78 -9.10
C GLY A 143 2.40 -16.02 -10.18
N ASP A 144 2.77 -16.84 -11.21
CA ASP A 144 1.87 -17.36 -12.25
C ASP A 144 0.99 -16.33 -13.00
N THR A 145 1.59 -15.25 -13.47
CA THR A 145 0.94 -14.37 -14.45
C THR A 145 1.00 -14.99 -15.85
N ARG A 146 -0.16 -15.22 -16.47
CA ARG A 146 -0.23 -15.63 -17.89
C ARG A 146 -0.56 -14.44 -18.77
N VAL A 147 0.30 -14.20 -19.74
CA VAL A 147 0.03 -13.23 -20.79
C VAL A 147 -1.01 -13.83 -21.76
N ARG A 148 -2.17 -13.19 -21.89
CA ARG A 148 -3.16 -13.52 -22.93
C ARG A 148 -3.28 -12.37 -23.91
N ARG A 149 -3.19 -12.69 -25.19
CA ARG A 149 -3.39 -11.72 -26.26
C ARG A 149 -4.89 -11.56 -26.54
N ILE A 150 -5.43 -10.38 -26.15
CA ILE A 150 -6.85 -10.04 -26.37
C ILE A 150 -6.89 -8.83 -27.29
N LEU A 151 -7.55 -8.95 -28.42
CA LEU A 151 -7.67 -7.87 -29.43
C LEU A 151 -6.32 -7.27 -29.86
N GLY A 152 -5.27 -8.13 -29.97
CA GLY A 152 -3.94 -7.69 -30.41
C GLY A 152 -3.09 -7.02 -29.31
N ARG A 153 -3.59 -6.92 -28.09
CA ARG A 153 -2.86 -6.40 -26.92
C ARG A 153 -2.57 -7.52 -25.94
N ASP A 154 -1.37 -7.51 -25.39
CA ASP A 154 -0.99 -8.45 -24.34
C ASP A 154 -1.61 -7.98 -23.02
N VAL A 155 -2.46 -8.86 -22.44
CA VAL A 155 -3.14 -8.63 -21.18
C VAL A 155 -2.59 -9.63 -20.16
N HIS A 156 -2.01 -9.14 -19.07
CA HIS A 156 -1.58 -9.95 -17.96
C HIS A 156 -2.80 -10.40 -17.17
N VAL A 157 -3.08 -11.70 -17.18
CA VAL A 157 -4.22 -12.28 -16.45
C VAL A 157 -3.70 -13.02 -15.24
N THR A 158 -3.99 -12.49 -14.07
CA THR A 158 -3.76 -13.18 -12.79
C THR A 158 -4.90 -14.18 -12.56
N HIS A 159 -4.58 -15.43 -12.24
CA HIS A 159 -5.58 -16.45 -11.93
C HIS A 159 -6.10 -16.27 -10.50
N HIS A 160 -7.05 -15.36 -10.33
CA HIS A 160 -7.78 -15.24 -9.06
C HIS A 160 -9.02 -16.14 -9.05
N SER A 161 -9.37 -16.69 -7.89
CA SER A 161 -10.64 -17.39 -7.72
C SER A 161 -11.81 -16.42 -7.94
N ARG A 162 -12.99 -16.96 -8.32
CA ARG A 162 -14.20 -16.14 -8.48
C ARG A 162 -14.55 -15.39 -7.20
N GLU A 163 -14.32 -16.00 -6.04
CA GLU A 163 -14.55 -15.39 -4.73
C GLU A 163 -13.65 -14.18 -4.53
N ARG A 164 -12.37 -14.29 -4.90
CA ARG A 164 -11.41 -13.17 -4.80
C ARG A 164 -11.79 -12.04 -5.76
N LEU A 165 -12.14 -12.35 -7.01
CA LEU A 165 -12.59 -11.34 -7.98
C LEU A 165 -13.84 -10.61 -7.50
N ASN A 166 -14.82 -11.33 -6.94
CA ASN A 166 -16.02 -10.72 -6.36
C ASN A 166 -15.67 -9.82 -5.16
N ALA A 167 -14.74 -10.25 -4.31
CA ALA A 167 -14.28 -9.43 -3.18
C ALA A 167 -13.60 -8.15 -3.67
N MET A 168 -12.69 -8.23 -4.65
CA MET A 168 -12.01 -7.08 -5.26
C MET A 168 -13.02 -6.04 -5.76
N VAL A 169 -13.94 -6.47 -6.62
CA VAL A 169 -14.96 -5.57 -7.20
C VAL A 169 -15.85 -4.97 -6.09
N THR A 170 -16.32 -5.80 -5.16
CA THR A 170 -17.22 -5.34 -4.09
C THR A 170 -16.52 -4.33 -3.18
N ASN A 171 -15.27 -4.58 -2.82
CA ASN A 171 -14.50 -3.70 -1.93
C ASN A 171 -14.19 -2.37 -2.64
N ARG A 172 -13.76 -2.40 -3.90
CA ARG A 172 -13.55 -1.16 -4.68
C ARG A 172 -14.83 -0.35 -4.85
N LEU A 173 -15.96 -0.98 -5.14
CA LEU A 173 -17.25 -0.29 -5.18
C LEU A 173 -17.65 0.35 -3.86
N ARG A 174 -17.31 -0.28 -2.71
CA ARG A 174 -17.55 0.31 -1.39
C ARG A 174 -16.68 1.53 -1.11
N LEU A 175 -15.43 1.52 -1.59
CA LEU A 175 -14.48 2.62 -1.38
C LEU A 175 -14.72 3.77 -2.36
N PHE A 176 -15.19 3.48 -3.57
CA PHE A 176 -15.33 4.43 -4.68
C PHE A 176 -15.94 5.80 -4.31
N PRO A 177 -17.05 5.90 -3.55
CA PRO A 177 -17.63 7.20 -3.21
C PRO A 177 -16.73 8.06 -2.31
N ARG A 178 -15.89 7.42 -1.48
CA ARG A 178 -14.93 8.10 -0.60
C ARG A 178 -13.69 8.50 -1.38
N GLU A 179 -13.17 7.61 -2.23
CA GLU A 179 -12.05 7.87 -3.13
C GLU A 179 -12.37 9.01 -4.09
N LEU A 180 -13.58 9.05 -4.65
CA LEU A 180 -14.04 10.11 -5.55
C LEU A 180 -14.04 11.48 -4.89
N ARG A 181 -14.30 11.56 -3.57
CA ARG A 181 -14.26 12.83 -2.82
C ARG A 181 -12.84 13.31 -2.54
N GLN A 182 -11.91 12.39 -2.30
CA GLN A 182 -10.54 12.72 -1.92
C GLN A 182 -9.60 12.87 -3.12
N SER A 183 -9.74 12.03 -4.12
CA SER A 183 -8.87 11.97 -5.29
C SER A 183 -9.65 11.54 -6.54
N PRO A 184 -10.47 12.44 -7.13
CA PRO A 184 -11.29 12.10 -8.29
C PRO A 184 -10.51 11.47 -9.47
N PRO A 185 -9.30 11.96 -9.83
CA PRO A 185 -8.54 11.35 -10.91
C PRO A 185 -8.10 9.92 -10.64
N HIS A 186 -7.83 9.59 -9.38
CA HIS A 186 -7.47 8.22 -8.98
C HIS A 186 -8.69 7.29 -9.01
N ALA A 187 -9.80 7.71 -8.39
CA ALA A 187 -11.04 6.92 -8.35
C ALA A 187 -11.57 6.54 -9.73
N LEU A 188 -11.31 7.35 -10.76
CA LEU A 188 -11.75 7.06 -12.13
C LEU A 188 -10.80 6.13 -12.90
N ARG A 189 -9.65 5.76 -12.33
CA ARG A 189 -8.66 4.84 -12.93
C ARG A 189 -8.68 3.44 -12.31
N THR A 190 -9.21 3.29 -11.10
CA THR A 190 -9.35 2.04 -10.34
C THR A 190 -10.71 1.38 -10.60
#